data_0d5a20bc0eea6bf58ace20251bc8e04f
#
_entry.id   0d5a20bc0eea6bf58ace20251bc8e04f
#
_cell.length_a   1.000
_cell.length_b   1.000
_cell.length_c   1.000
_cell.angle_alpha   90.00
_cell.angle_beta   90.00
_cell.angle_gamma   90.00
#
_symmetry.space_group_name_H-M   'P 1'
#
loop_
_entity.id
_entity.type
_entity.pdbx_description
1 polymer ?
#
loop_
_entity_poly.entity_id
_entity_poly.type
_entity_poly.pdbx_seq_one_letter_code
_entity_poly.pdbx_strand_id
1 'polypeptide(L)'
;MTATRIQICGRITVELDGRRVEGDLPGRQGRLLFVYLALHRARPVTRDELATAIWPEEAPAGARGTLRTILSRLRRALGSDLLDGRDELHLALPGDAFVDIEAAAARIHKAEAAVHTEDWAGALAAAAIAYSISGRGFLADERAPWVVEQRRWLEDVHLRALECDGVASLGIGGSEVAAAERDARRLVRLAPYREGGYRLLMRALERKGERAEALLVYEQLRTVLRDELGATPSPLSQALHGRLLGNAG
;
A
#
# COMPACT_ATOMS: atom_id res chain seq x y z
N MET A 1 27.55 -6.94 9.30
CA MET A 1 26.85 -5.69 9.63
C MET A 1 25.39 -6.05 9.90
N THR A 2 24.88 -5.78 11.09
CA THR A 2 23.48 -6.03 11.43
C THR A 2 22.61 -4.98 10.74
N ALA A 3 21.66 -5.43 9.92
CA ALA A 3 20.87 -4.53 9.08
C ALA A 3 19.85 -3.73 9.91
N THR A 4 19.75 -2.43 9.67
CA THR A 4 18.68 -1.58 10.19
C THR A 4 17.35 -1.95 9.53
N ARG A 5 16.32 -2.28 10.33
CA ARG A 5 15.00 -2.67 9.85
C ARG A 5 13.91 -1.87 10.55
N ILE A 6 13.08 -1.20 9.78
CA ILE A 6 11.95 -0.41 10.27
C ILE A 6 10.67 -0.95 9.65
N GLN A 7 9.76 -1.36 10.50
CA GLN A 7 8.40 -1.70 10.13
C GLN A 7 7.45 -0.67 10.73
N ILE A 8 6.68 0.01 9.90
CA ILE A 8 5.67 0.99 10.31
C ILE A 8 4.26 0.60 9.84
N CYS A 9 4.15 -0.38 8.95
CA CYS A 9 2.88 -1.01 8.61
C CYS A 9 2.53 -2.09 9.64
N GLY A 10 1.36 -1.99 10.26
CA GLY A 10 0.93 -2.82 11.39
C GLY A 10 1.56 -2.39 12.71
N ARG A 11 2.09 -3.36 13.45
CA ARG A 11 2.82 -3.07 14.69
C ARG A 11 4.18 -2.44 14.36
N ILE A 12 4.44 -1.27 14.94
CA ILE A 12 5.74 -0.61 14.77
C ILE A 12 6.83 -1.48 15.39
N THR A 13 7.85 -1.79 14.60
CA THR A 13 9.09 -2.43 15.06
C THR A 13 10.28 -1.67 14.50
N VAL A 14 11.28 -1.44 15.32
CA VAL A 14 12.48 -0.69 14.97
C VAL A 14 13.69 -1.46 15.46
N GLU A 15 14.46 -2.00 14.54
CA GLU A 15 15.71 -2.70 14.82
C GLU A 15 16.87 -1.88 14.24
N LEU A 16 17.76 -1.45 15.10
CA LEU A 16 18.95 -0.68 14.78
C LEU A 16 20.17 -1.49 15.24
N ASP A 17 21.03 -1.87 14.33
CA ASP A 17 22.23 -2.67 14.59
C ASP A 17 21.96 -3.94 15.43
N GLY A 18 20.81 -4.60 15.16
CA GLY A 18 20.39 -5.81 15.89
C GLY A 18 19.71 -5.55 17.23
N ARG A 19 19.56 -4.29 17.64
CA ARG A 19 18.85 -3.89 18.89
C ARG A 19 17.46 -3.38 18.57
N ARG A 20 16.46 -3.92 19.25
CA ARG A 20 15.07 -3.43 19.17
C ARG A 20 14.89 -2.21 20.06
N VAL A 21 14.38 -1.12 19.49
CA VAL A 21 14.24 0.17 20.18
C VAL A 21 12.81 0.73 20.17
N GLU A 22 11.83 0.03 19.59
CA GLU A 22 10.45 0.51 19.58
C GLU A 22 9.84 0.69 20.98
N GLY A 23 10.34 -0.03 21.97
CA GLY A 23 9.94 0.12 23.39
C GLY A 23 10.44 1.42 24.03
N ASP A 24 11.53 1.97 23.50
CA ASP A 24 12.18 3.19 24.00
C ASP A 24 11.59 4.45 23.36
N LEU A 25 10.74 4.32 22.32
CA LEU A 25 10.10 5.45 21.66
C LEU A 25 9.19 6.21 22.63
N PRO A 26 9.27 7.55 22.71
CA PRO A 26 8.62 8.35 23.75
C PRO A 26 7.10 8.46 23.58
N GLY A 27 6.36 7.47 24.05
CA GLY A 27 4.91 7.44 24.09
C GLY A 27 4.25 7.53 22.70
N ARG A 28 2.94 7.85 22.68
CA ARG A 28 2.15 7.94 21.43
C ARG A 28 2.70 9.00 20.48
N GLN A 29 2.92 10.22 20.95
CA GLN A 29 3.40 11.32 20.11
C GLN A 29 4.81 11.09 19.57
N GLY A 30 5.70 10.46 20.37
CA GLY A 30 7.04 10.12 19.88
C GLY A 30 7.04 9.04 18.83
N ARG A 31 6.15 8.04 18.95
CA ARG A 31 5.93 7.04 17.88
C ARG A 31 5.40 7.68 16.61
N LEU A 32 4.42 8.58 16.72
CA LEU A 32 3.86 9.31 15.58
C LEU A 32 4.93 10.15 14.87
N LEU A 33 5.75 10.89 15.64
CA LEU A 33 6.90 11.64 15.12
C LEU A 33 7.92 10.74 14.40
N PHE A 34 8.28 9.63 15.02
CA PHE A 34 9.21 8.68 14.42
C PHE A 34 8.70 8.17 13.08
N VAL A 35 7.42 7.77 13.01
CA VAL A 35 6.81 7.28 11.76
C VAL A 35 6.77 8.38 10.71
N TYR A 36 6.42 9.61 11.08
CA TYR A 36 6.44 10.76 10.16
C TYR A 36 7.83 11.01 9.58
N LEU A 37 8.86 11.01 10.44
CA LEU A 37 10.26 11.17 10.00
C LEU A 37 10.73 10.01 9.11
N ALA A 38 10.32 8.77 9.43
CA ALA A 38 10.65 7.60 8.62
C ALA A 38 10.03 7.67 7.21
N LEU A 39 8.78 8.14 7.10
CA LEU A 39 8.11 8.38 5.81
C LEU A 39 8.81 9.46 4.97
N HIS A 40 9.38 10.47 5.62
CA HIS A 40 9.98 11.63 4.98
C HIS A 40 11.52 11.60 5.03
N ARG A 41 12.14 10.44 5.29
CA ARG A 41 13.59 10.34 5.47
C ARG A 41 14.43 10.79 4.28
N ALA A 42 13.83 10.91 3.10
CA ALA A 42 14.51 11.39 1.90
C ALA A 42 14.78 12.93 1.89
N ARG A 43 14.16 13.66 2.83
CA ARG A 43 14.30 15.11 2.96
C ARG A 43 14.32 15.56 4.42
N PRO A 44 14.85 16.75 4.69
CA PRO A 44 14.66 17.39 5.99
C PRO A 44 13.18 17.71 6.26
N VAL A 45 12.79 17.69 7.53
CA VAL A 45 11.43 18.01 8.02
C VAL A 45 11.54 19.13 9.04
N THR A 46 10.79 20.21 8.85
CA THR A 46 10.83 21.36 9.76
C THR A 46 10.10 21.06 11.06
N ARG A 47 10.43 21.84 12.10
CA ARG A 47 9.73 21.71 13.40
C ARG A 47 8.25 22.04 13.31
N ASP A 48 7.88 22.97 12.44
CA ASP A 48 6.47 23.35 12.24
C ASP A 48 5.70 22.23 11.53
N GLU A 49 6.30 21.55 10.55
CA GLU A 49 5.72 20.33 9.96
C GLU A 49 5.53 19.23 11.04
N LEU A 50 6.54 19.00 11.89
CA LEU A 50 6.44 18.02 12.96
C LEU A 50 5.35 18.37 13.96
N ALA A 51 5.21 19.65 14.31
CA ALA A 51 4.14 20.13 15.18
C ALA A 51 2.76 19.86 14.55
N THR A 52 2.58 20.21 13.29
CA THR A 52 1.33 19.97 12.53
C THR A 52 1.05 18.47 12.40
N ALA A 53 2.07 17.63 12.22
CA ALA A 53 1.91 16.18 12.13
C ALA A 53 1.35 15.56 13.43
N ILE A 54 1.71 16.13 14.60
CA ILE A 54 1.23 15.63 15.90
C ILE A 54 -0.08 16.32 16.33
N TRP A 55 -0.22 17.61 16.03
CA TRP A 55 -1.35 18.45 16.42
C TRP A 55 -1.97 19.10 15.18
N PRO A 56 -2.74 18.35 14.39
CA PRO A 56 -3.24 18.84 13.10
C PRO A 56 -4.33 19.91 13.21
N GLU A 57 -5.05 19.96 14.33
CA GLU A 57 -6.13 20.95 14.53
C GLU A 57 -5.60 22.20 15.25
N GLU A 58 -5.15 22.04 16.49
CA GLU A 58 -4.64 23.13 17.30
C GLU A 58 -3.47 22.64 18.18
N ALA A 59 -2.37 23.36 18.12
CA ALA A 59 -1.22 23.06 18.93
C ALA A 59 -1.47 23.55 20.38
N PRO A 60 -1.27 22.72 21.40
CA PRO A 60 -1.53 23.09 22.79
C PRO A 60 -0.58 24.21 23.27
N ALA A 61 -0.97 24.93 24.31
CA ALA A 61 -0.10 25.90 24.97
C ALA A 61 1.21 25.18 25.37
N GLY A 62 2.37 25.74 24.96
CA GLY A 62 3.68 25.12 25.19
C GLY A 62 4.09 24.02 24.21
N ALA A 63 3.40 23.85 23.07
CA ALA A 63 3.69 22.86 22.04
C ALA A 63 5.18 22.79 21.63
N ARG A 64 5.83 23.96 21.49
CA ARG A 64 7.27 24.03 21.16
C ARG A 64 8.15 23.38 22.24
N GLY A 65 7.83 23.56 23.52
CA GLY A 65 8.53 22.93 24.64
C GLY A 65 8.31 21.41 24.67
N THR A 66 7.06 20.99 24.45
CA THR A 66 6.67 19.58 24.35
C THR A 66 7.38 18.89 23.19
N LEU A 67 7.36 19.49 21.99
CA LEU A 67 8.07 18.96 20.82
C LEU A 67 9.57 18.81 21.09
N ARG A 68 10.21 19.83 21.68
CA ARG A 68 11.62 19.76 22.07
C ARG A 68 11.91 18.58 23.00
N THR A 69 11.04 18.34 23.98
CA THR A 69 11.18 17.23 24.92
C THR A 69 11.04 15.89 24.23
N ILE A 70 10.05 15.74 23.34
CA ILE A 70 9.83 14.52 22.57
C ILE A 70 11.03 14.25 21.66
N LEU A 71 11.53 15.24 20.94
CA LEU A 71 12.71 15.11 20.07
C LEU A 71 13.98 14.75 20.86
N SER A 72 14.17 15.32 22.04
CA SER A 72 15.29 14.95 22.91
C SER A 72 15.23 13.48 23.35
N ARG A 73 14.03 13.00 23.73
CA ARG A 73 13.82 11.59 24.10
C ARG A 73 13.97 10.67 22.90
N LEU A 74 13.49 11.09 21.71
CA LEU A 74 13.61 10.33 20.47
C LEU A 74 15.08 10.15 20.08
N ARG A 75 15.90 11.22 20.16
CA ARG A 75 17.36 11.13 19.96
C ARG A 75 18.02 10.14 20.91
N ARG A 76 17.59 10.13 22.18
CA ARG A 76 18.14 9.18 23.15
C ARG A 76 17.75 7.73 22.83
N ALA A 77 16.53 7.50 22.32
CA ALA A 77 16.05 6.17 21.97
C ALA A 77 16.73 5.63 20.70
N LEU A 78 16.90 6.47 19.67
CA LEU A 78 17.46 6.08 18.38
C LEU A 78 19.01 6.11 18.34
N GLY A 79 19.62 6.96 19.15
CA GLY A 79 21.02 7.36 19.05
C GLY A 79 21.15 8.77 18.45
N SER A 80 22.22 9.49 18.85
CA SER A 80 22.43 10.90 18.44
C SER A 80 22.60 11.07 16.94
N ASP A 81 23.15 10.07 16.27
CA ASP A 81 23.59 10.13 14.88
C ASP A 81 22.44 9.84 13.88
N LEU A 82 21.37 9.19 14.35
CA LEU A 82 20.24 8.84 13.49
C LEU A 82 19.20 9.96 13.35
N LEU A 83 19.11 10.89 14.30
CA LEU A 83 18.21 12.03 14.21
C LEU A 83 19.01 13.34 14.24
N ASP A 84 19.42 13.78 13.06
CA ASP A 84 20.23 14.98 12.88
C ASP A 84 19.38 16.26 12.73
N GLY A 85 20.07 17.40 12.89
CA GLY A 85 19.50 18.74 12.69
C GLY A 85 18.86 19.34 13.96
N ARG A 86 18.59 20.66 13.91
CA ARG A 86 17.96 21.42 15.00
C ARG A 86 16.61 21.98 14.60
N ASP A 87 16.55 22.81 13.59
CA ASP A 87 15.33 23.44 13.08
C ASP A 87 14.71 22.63 11.95
N GLU A 88 15.52 22.00 11.17
CA GLU A 88 15.17 20.95 10.22
C GLU A 88 15.73 19.62 10.72
N LEU A 89 14.87 18.60 10.81
CA LEU A 89 15.19 17.28 11.33
C LEU A 89 15.30 16.29 10.17
N HIS A 90 16.32 15.45 10.20
CA HIS A 90 16.55 14.41 9.22
C HIS A 90 16.75 13.07 9.93
N LEU A 91 16.03 12.04 9.51
CA LEU A 91 16.26 10.67 9.97
C LEU A 91 17.30 10.00 9.06
N ALA A 92 18.56 10.06 9.48
CA ALA A 92 19.71 9.57 8.74
C ALA A 92 19.88 8.05 8.92
N LEU A 93 19.11 7.27 8.18
CA LEU A 93 19.26 5.82 8.16
C LEU A 93 20.39 5.37 7.23
N PRO A 94 21.06 4.23 7.52
CA PRO A 94 21.99 3.62 6.57
C PRO A 94 21.35 3.40 5.18
N GLY A 95 22.15 3.46 4.12
CA GLY A 95 21.66 3.32 2.76
C GLY A 95 21.02 1.95 2.46
N ASP A 96 21.40 0.92 3.19
CA ASP A 96 20.86 -0.44 3.13
C ASP A 96 19.74 -0.71 4.14
N ALA A 97 19.27 0.32 4.87
CA ALA A 97 18.18 0.20 5.81
C ALA A 97 16.88 -0.24 5.12
N PHE A 98 16.26 -1.27 5.67
CA PHE A 98 14.95 -1.72 5.21
C PHE A 98 13.84 -0.93 5.90
N VAL A 99 13.00 -0.26 5.12
CA VAL A 99 11.75 0.38 5.58
C VAL A 99 10.59 -0.27 4.82
N ASP A 100 9.68 -0.90 5.55
CA ASP A 100 8.65 -1.75 4.93
C ASP A 100 7.73 -1.00 3.95
N ILE A 101 7.38 0.25 4.24
CA ILE A 101 6.54 1.05 3.35
C ILE A 101 7.24 1.40 2.03
N GLU A 102 8.54 1.67 2.06
CA GLU A 102 9.36 1.87 0.86
C GLU A 102 9.49 0.56 0.06
N ALA A 103 9.64 -0.55 0.79
CA ALA A 103 9.63 -1.87 0.18
C ALA A 103 8.29 -2.15 -0.51
N ALA A 104 7.15 -1.80 0.09
CA ALA A 104 5.83 -1.93 -0.55
C ALA A 104 5.75 -1.10 -1.84
N ALA A 105 6.22 0.16 -1.82
CA ALA A 105 6.28 1.02 -3.00
C ALA A 105 7.14 0.42 -4.12
N ALA A 106 8.35 -0.01 -3.80
CA ALA A 106 9.25 -0.61 -4.78
C ALA A 106 8.72 -1.93 -5.35
N ARG A 107 8.06 -2.74 -4.50
CA ARG A 107 7.52 -4.04 -4.90
C ARG A 107 6.28 -3.93 -5.77
N ILE A 108 5.38 -2.98 -5.52
CA ILE A 108 4.23 -2.81 -6.41
C ILE A 108 4.66 -2.33 -7.81
N HIS A 109 5.58 -1.38 -7.91
CA HIS A 109 6.12 -0.97 -9.20
C HIS A 109 6.82 -2.12 -9.94
N LYS A 110 7.58 -2.96 -9.20
CA LYS A 110 8.20 -4.14 -9.78
C LYS A 110 7.16 -5.15 -10.28
N ALA A 111 6.08 -5.38 -9.53
CA ALA A 111 5.03 -6.29 -9.93
C ALA A 111 4.33 -5.83 -11.23
N GLU A 112 4.00 -4.54 -11.32
CA GLU A 112 3.38 -3.95 -12.52
C GLU A 112 4.30 -4.02 -13.75
N ALA A 113 5.59 -3.72 -13.57
CA ALA A 113 6.57 -3.85 -14.64
C ALA A 113 6.69 -5.31 -15.12
N ALA A 114 6.72 -6.26 -14.18
CA ALA A 114 6.78 -7.69 -14.50
C ALA A 114 5.51 -8.19 -15.21
N VAL A 115 4.32 -7.71 -14.83
CA VAL A 115 3.06 -7.98 -15.55
C VAL A 115 3.15 -7.45 -16.99
N HIS A 116 3.69 -6.24 -17.19
CA HIS A 116 3.83 -5.64 -18.52
C HIS A 116 4.79 -6.42 -19.43
N THR A 117 5.82 -7.04 -18.86
CA THR A 117 6.80 -7.85 -19.59
C THR A 117 6.47 -9.35 -19.60
N GLU A 118 5.31 -9.74 -19.07
CA GLU A 118 4.86 -11.13 -18.96
C GLU A 118 5.80 -12.02 -18.11
N ASP A 119 6.61 -11.41 -17.23
CA ASP A 119 7.36 -12.14 -16.19
C ASP A 119 6.42 -12.50 -15.04
N TRP A 120 5.60 -13.54 -15.26
CA TRP A 120 4.56 -13.93 -14.31
C TRP A 120 5.12 -14.35 -12.94
N ALA A 121 6.24 -15.04 -12.92
CA ALA A 121 6.87 -15.46 -11.67
C ALA A 121 7.41 -14.26 -10.88
N GLY A 122 8.06 -13.32 -11.56
CA GLY A 122 8.52 -12.06 -10.97
C GLY A 122 7.36 -11.20 -10.47
N ALA A 123 6.25 -11.16 -11.20
CA ALA A 123 5.03 -10.44 -10.82
C ALA A 123 4.42 -11.01 -9.53
N LEU A 124 4.22 -12.33 -9.44
CA LEU A 124 3.71 -13.01 -8.23
C LEU A 124 4.60 -12.73 -7.02
N ALA A 125 5.93 -12.93 -7.16
CA ALA A 125 6.87 -12.74 -6.06
C ALA A 125 6.86 -11.28 -5.54
N ALA A 126 6.78 -10.30 -6.44
CA ALA A 126 6.75 -8.90 -6.07
C ALA A 126 5.39 -8.49 -5.49
N ALA A 127 4.28 -8.92 -6.11
CA ALA A 127 2.93 -8.66 -5.65
C ALA A 127 2.67 -9.22 -4.25
N ALA A 128 3.09 -10.46 -3.96
CA ALA A 128 2.94 -11.08 -2.65
C ALA A 128 3.58 -10.27 -1.52
N ILE A 129 4.77 -9.67 -1.76
CA ILE A 129 5.44 -8.82 -0.76
C ILE A 129 4.65 -7.52 -0.56
N ALA A 130 4.28 -6.82 -1.65
CA ALA A 130 3.51 -5.58 -1.57
C ALA A 130 2.17 -5.80 -0.87
N TYR A 131 1.47 -6.88 -1.23
CA TYR A 131 0.21 -7.29 -0.62
C TYR A 131 0.34 -7.58 0.88
N SER A 132 1.37 -8.34 1.28
CA SER A 132 1.61 -8.67 2.68
C SER A 132 1.89 -7.42 3.53
N ILE A 133 2.65 -6.46 3.00
CA ILE A 133 2.97 -5.23 3.75
C ILE A 133 1.75 -4.32 3.83
N SER A 134 1.10 -4.03 2.70
CA SER A 134 -0.05 -3.11 2.64
C SER A 134 -1.26 -3.60 3.43
N GLY A 135 -1.44 -4.92 3.56
CA GLY A 135 -2.52 -5.53 4.32
C GLY A 135 -2.37 -5.47 5.85
N ARG A 136 -1.22 -5.05 6.38
CA ARG A 136 -1.01 -4.97 7.85
C ARG A 136 -1.72 -3.80 8.52
N GLY A 137 -2.23 -2.84 7.74
CA GLY A 137 -2.78 -1.59 8.24
C GLY A 137 -1.70 -0.57 8.61
N PHE A 138 -2.12 0.63 9.00
CA PHE A 138 -1.21 1.73 9.33
C PHE A 138 -1.81 2.62 10.41
N LEU A 139 -1.14 2.71 11.57
CA LEU A 139 -1.48 3.60 12.69
C LEU A 139 -3.01 3.66 12.97
N ALA A 140 -3.65 2.52 13.24
CA ALA A 140 -5.10 2.35 13.27
C ALA A 140 -5.84 3.37 14.16
N ASP A 141 -5.23 3.74 15.30
CA ASP A 141 -5.83 4.65 16.30
C ASP A 141 -5.58 6.14 16.00
N GLU A 142 -4.83 6.48 14.93
CA GLU A 142 -4.48 7.85 14.59
C GLU A 142 -5.41 8.43 13.54
N ARG A 143 -5.73 9.74 13.65
CA ARG A 143 -6.65 10.43 12.75
C ARG A 143 -6.05 11.65 12.05
N ALA A 144 -4.74 11.87 12.20
CA ALA A 144 -4.06 12.97 11.52
C ALA A 144 -4.25 12.85 9.99
N PRO A 145 -4.43 13.97 9.25
CA PRO A 145 -4.69 13.96 7.82
C PRO A 145 -3.67 13.15 7.01
N TRP A 146 -2.38 13.30 7.32
CA TRP A 146 -1.32 12.55 6.66
C TRP A 146 -1.40 11.02 6.91
N VAL A 147 -1.92 10.60 8.09
CA VAL A 147 -2.15 9.17 8.37
C VAL A 147 -3.28 8.62 7.52
N VAL A 148 -4.37 9.40 7.37
CA VAL A 148 -5.51 9.03 6.51
C VAL A 148 -5.07 8.93 5.05
N GLU A 149 -4.26 9.87 4.57
CA GLU A 149 -3.71 9.85 3.22
C GLU A 149 -2.81 8.62 3.01
N GLN A 150 -1.93 8.32 3.97
CA GLN A 150 -1.05 7.17 3.90
C GLN A 150 -1.81 5.84 3.92
N ARG A 151 -2.93 5.74 4.65
CA ARG A 151 -3.82 4.57 4.60
C ARG A 151 -4.44 4.39 3.22
N ARG A 152 -4.95 5.47 2.61
CA ARG A 152 -5.52 5.42 1.25
C ARG A 152 -4.49 4.96 0.22
N TRP A 153 -3.26 5.44 0.36
CA TRP A 153 -2.17 4.99 -0.48
C TRP A 153 -1.88 3.49 -0.30
N LEU A 154 -1.82 2.99 0.94
CA LEU A 154 -1.63 1.56 1.23
C LEU A 154 -2.80 0.71 0.73
N GLU A 155 -4.03 1.20 0.83
CA GLU A 155 -5.21 0.55 0.26
C GLU A 155 -5.09 0.43 -1.27
N ASP A 156 -4.65 1.49 -1.96
CA ASP A 156 -4.40 1.42 -3.41
C ASP A 156 -3.28 0.42 -3.75
N VAL A 157 -2.16 0.44 -3.01
CA VAL A 157 -1.08 -0.56 -3.17
C VAL A 157 -1.62 -1.98 -2.98
N HIS A 158 -2.48 -2.19 -1.99
CA HIS A 158 -3.08 -3.50 -1.70
C HIS A 158 -3.93 -4.01 -2.87
N LEU A 159 -4.78 -3.15 -3.42
CA LEU A 159 -5.64 -3.49 -4.56
C LEU A 159 -4.82 -3.74 -5.84
N ARG A 160 -3.79 -2.93 -6.11
CA ARG A 160 -2.88 -3.10 -7.25
C ARG A 160 -2.09 -4.40 -7.14
N ALA A 161 -1.59 -4.72 -5.93
CA ALA A 161 -0.89 -5.97 -5.68
C ALA A 161 -1.78 -7.19 -5.93
N LEU A 162 -3.02 -7.15 -5.46
CA LEU A 162 -4.01 -8.19 -5.71
C LEU A 162 -4.35 -8.32 -7.21
N GLU A 163 -4.42 -7.21 -7.94
CA GLU A 163 -4.64 -7.21 -9.39
C GLU A 163 -3.45 -7.82 -10.14
N CYS A 164 -2.21 -7.45 -9.77
CA CYS A 164 -1.00 -8.04 -10.36
C CYS A 164 -0.91 -9.55 -10.10
N ASP A 165 -1.24 -10.00 -8.89
CA ASP A 165 -1.26 -11.42 -8.52
C ASP A 165 -2.24 -12.20 -9.39
N GLY A 166 -3.48 -11.72 -9.48
CA GLY A 166 -4.51 -12.35 -10.29
C GLY A 166 -4.19 -12.35 -11.80
N VAL A 167 -3.60 -11.25 -12.32
CA VAL A 167 -3.19 -11.17 -13.74
C VAL A 167 -2.05 -12.16 -14.01
N ALA A 168 -1.06 -12.24 -13.12
CA ALA A 168 0.06 -13.17 -13.25
C ALA A 168 -0.40 -14.63 -13.16
N SER A 169 -1.28 -14.95 -12.21
CA SER A 169 -1.91 -16.27 -12.07
C SER A 169 -2.68 -16.67 -13.35
N LEU A 170 -3.42 -15.72 -13.94
CA LEU A 170 -4.11 -15.95 -15.21
C LEU A 170 -3.14 -16.15 -16.37
N GLY A 171 -2.02 -15.44 -16.39
CA GLY A 171 -0.96 -15.58 -17.40
C GLY A 171 -0.27 -16.93 -17.35
N ILE A 172 0.00 -17.46 -16.15
CA ILE A 172 0.54 -18.82 -15.94
C ILE A 172 -0.47 -19.85 -16.44
N GLY A 173 -1.75 -19.67 -16.15
CA GLY A 173 -2.79 -20.59 -16.60
C GLY A 173 -2.87 -21.88 -15.81
N GLY A 174 -3.48 -22.95 -16.38
CA GLY A 174 -3.61 -24.25 -15.72
C GLY A 174 -4.33 -24.16 -14.38
N SER A 175 -3.74 -24.70 -13.31
CA SER A 175 -4.29 -24.67 -11.94
C SER A 175 -4.40 -23.27 -11.36
N GLU A 176 -3.58 -22.32 -11.83
CA GLU A 176 -3.54 -20.94 -11.32
C GLU A 176 -4.75 -20.09 -11.74
N VAL A 177 -5.51 -20.52 -12.76
CA VAL A 177 -6.74 -19.82 -13.17
C VAL A 177 -7.75 -19.72 -12.02
N ALA A 178 -7.80 -20.73 -11.15
CA ALA A 178 -8.66 -20.68 -9.95
C ALA A 178 -8.19 -19.65 -8.91
N ALA A 179 -6.88 -19.40 -8.82
CA ALA A 179 -6.34 -18.34 -7.98
C ALA A 179 -6.71 -16.96 -8.56
N ALA A 180 -6.50 -16.77 -9.87
CA ALA A 180 -6.90 -15.54 -10.57
C ALA A 180 -8.38 -15.20 -10.38
N GLU A 181 -9.27 -16.19 -10.44
CA GLU A 181 -10.70 -15.99 -10.17
C GLU A 181 -10.97 -15.54 -8.73
N ARG A 182 -10.33 -16.18 -7.73
CA ARG A 182 -10.51 -15.80 -6.32
C ARG A 182 -10.07 -14.35 -6.09
N ASP A 183 -8.93 -13.95 -6.65
CA ASP A 183 -8.40 -12.60 -6.51
C ASP A 183 -9.27 -11.58 -7.21
N ALA A 184 -9.76 -11.90 -8.41
CA ALA A 184 -10.69 -11.05 -9.15
C ALA A 184 -12.01 -10.84 -8.39
N ARG A 185 -12.59 -11.91 -7.83
CA ARG A 185 -13.80 -11.81 -6.98
C ARG A 185 -13.55 -10.96 -5.73
N ARG A 186 -12.35 -11.06 -5.16
CA ARG A 186 -11.94 -10.23 -4.02
C ARG A 186 -11.81 -8.76 -4.41
N LEU A 187 -11.17 -8.45 -5.56
CA LEU A 187 -11.07 -7.10 -6.11
C LEU A 187 -12.43 -6.46 -6.34
N VAL A 188 -13.36 -7.18 -6.97
CA VAL A 188 -14.73 -6.70 -7.22
C VAL A 188 -15.43 -6.35 -5.90
N ARG A 189 -15.23 -7.14 -4.85
CA ARG A 189 -15.83 -6.83 -3.52
C ARG A 189 -15.18 -5.64 -2.84
N LEU A 190 -13.85 -5.52 -2.90
CA LEU A 190 -13.10 -4.46 -2.21
C LEU A 190 -13.17 -3.12 -2.93
N ALA A 191 -13.26 -3.13 -4.26
CA ALA A 191 -13.26 -1.94 -5.09
C ALA A 191 -14.29 -2.07 -6.23
N PRO A 192 -15.59 -1.97 -5.93
CA PRO A 192 -16.68 -2.25 -6.88
C PRO A 192 -16.73 -1.30 -8.08
N TYR A 193 -16.05 -0.15 -8.00
CA TYR A 193 -15.96 0.79 -9.12
C TYR A 193 -14.67 0.63 -9.95
N ARG A 194 -13.78 -0.29 -9.56
CA ARG A 194 -12.52 -0.56 -10.26
C ARG A 194 -12.73 -1.64 -11.32
N GLU A 195 -12.88 -1.22 -12.58
CA GLU A 195 -13.19 -2.12 -13.70
C GLU A 195 -12.15 -3.23 -13.93
N GLY A 196 -10.88 -3.03 -13.50
CA GLY A 196 -9.81 -4.02 -13.62
C GLY A 196 -10.16 -5.38 -13.00
N GLY A 197 -10.77 -5.36 -11.81
CA GLY A 197 -11.23 -6.58 -11.13
C GLY A 197 -12.29 -7.36 -11.93
N TYR A 198 -13.25 -6.65 -12.51
CA TYR A 198 -14.28 -7.28 -13.38
C TYR A 198 -13.67 -7.85 -14.64
N ARG A 199 -12.77 -7.11 -15.32
CA ARG A 199 -12.08 -7.63 -16.51
C ARG A 199 -11.25 -8.87 -16.21
N LEU A 200 -10.55 -8.89 -15.06
CA LEU A 200 -9.81 -10.05 -14.63
C LEU A 200 -10.74 -11.25 -14.38
N LEU A 201 -11.87 -11.03 -13.70
CA LEU A 201 -12.87 -12.06 -13.42
C LEU A 201 -13.47 -12.63 -14.71
N MET A 202 -13.87 -11.77 -15.65
CA MET A 202 -14.40 -12.18 -16.96
C MET A 202 -13.40 -13.07 -17.71
N ARG A 203 -12.10 -12.71 -17.71
CA ARG A 203 -11.05 -13.50 -18.37
C ARG A 203 -10.80 -14.84 -17.66
N ALA A 204 -10.83 -14.86 -16.32
CA ALA A 204 -10.64 -16.09 -15.57
C ALA A 204 -11.79 -17.09 -15.83
N LEU A 205 -13.04 -16.60 -15.87
CA LEU A 205 -14.22 -17.40 -16.19
C LEU A 205 -14.20 -17.89 -17.64
N GLU A 206 -13.79 -17.04 -18.60
CA GLU A 206 -13.57 -17.41 -19.99
C GLU A 206 -12.58 -18.58 -20.12
N ARG A 207 -11.43 -18.50 -19.41
CA ARG A 207 -10.42 -19.57 -19.38
C ARG A 207 -10.92 -20.89 -18.79
N LYS A 208 -11.91 -20.83 -17.90
CA LYS A 208 -12.58 -22.00 -17.33
C LYS A 208 -13.70 -22.56 -18.22
N GLY A 209 -14.07 -21.88 -19.32
CA GLY A 209 -15.21 -22.21 -20.15
C GLY A 209 -16.55 -21.73 -19.59
N GLU A 210 -16.56 -20.94 -18.51
CA GLU A 210 -17.75 -20.43 -17.82
C GLU A 210 -18.22 -19.10 -18.43
N ARG A 211 -18.41 -19.10 -19.76
CA ARG A 211 -18.72 -17.90 -20.56
C ARG A 211 -19.99 -17.18 -20.13
N ALA A 212 -21.04 -17.93 -19.79
CA ALA A 212 -22.30 -17.35 -19.34
C ALA A 212 -22.10 -16.53 -18.06
N GLU A 213 -21.31 -17.04 -17.13
CA GLU A 213 -20.99 -16.33 -15.89
C GLU A 213 -20.13 -15.08 -16.16
N ALA A 214 -19.17 -15.15 -17.10
CA ALA A 214 -18.40 -13.98 -17.51
C ALA A 214 -19.28 -12.86 -18.07
N LEU A 215 -20.32 -13.17 -18.84
CA LEU A 215 -21.30 -12.20 -19.35
C LEU A 215 -22.13 -11.58 -18.20
N LEU A 216 -22.52 -12.37 -17.19
CA LEU A 216 -23.22 -11.86 -16.01
C LEU A 216 -22.33 -10.91 -15.19
N VAL A 217 -21.03 -11.16 -15.13
CA VAL A 217 -20.06 -10.26 -14.47
C VAL A 217 -20.01 -8.90 -15.17
N TYR A 218 -20.08 -8.85 -16.50
CA TYR A 218 -20.16 -7.59 -17.23
C TYR A 218 -21.46 -6.83 -16.93
N GLU A 219 -22.60 -7.52 -16.89
CA GLU A 219 -23.89 -6.90 -16.54
C GLU A 219 -23.88 -6.35 -15.10
N GLN A 220 -23.24 -7.05 -14.17
CA GLN A 220 -23.02 -6.55 -12.80
C GLN A 220 -22.21 -5.24 -12.83
N LEU A 221 -21.08 -5.18 -13.55
CA LEU A 221 -20.29 -3.97 -13.71
C LEU A 221 -21.13 -2.82 -14.28
N ARG A 222 -21.86 -3.09 -15.37
CA ARG A 222 -22.71 -2.09 -16.03
C ARG A 222 -23.76 -1.51 -15.08
N THR A 223 -24.38 -2.37 -14.28
CA THR A 223 -25.41 -1.98 -13.32
C THR A 223 -24.81 -1.12 -12.21
N VAL A 224 -23.70 -1.54 -11.62
CA VAL A 224 -23.01 -0.77 -10.55
C VAL A 224 -22.59 0.62 -11.05
N LEU A 225 -21.96 0.71 -12.21
CA LEU A 225 -21.51 2.00 -12.73
C LEU A 225 -22.69 2.92 -13.09
N ARG A 226 -23.76 2.38 -13.67
CA ARG A 226 -24.95 3.16 -14.01
C ARG A 226 -25.67 3.67 -12.77
N ASP A 227 -25.94 2.80 -11.82
CA ASP A 227 -26.83 3.10 -10.69
C ASP A 227 -26.13 3.97 -9.63
N GLU A 228 -24.81 3.79 -9.44
CA GLU A 228 -24.04 4.51 -8.41
C GLU A 228 -23.33 5.77 -8.94
N LEU A 229 -22.91 5.76 -10.22
CA LEU A 229 -22.08 6.82 -10.79
C LEU A 229 -22.69 7.49 -12.03
N GLY A 230 -23.81 6.98 -12.57
CA GLY A 230 -24.38 7.47 -13.83
C GLY A 230 -23.46 7.24 -15.04
N ALA A 231 -22.52 6.28 -14.94
CA ALA A 231 -21.48 6.04 -15.93
C ALA A 231 -21.71 4.74 -16.71
N THR A 232 -21.00 4.61 -17.84
CA THR A 232 -20.95 3.38 -18.64
C THR A 232 -19.56 2.72 -18.50
N PRO A 233 -19.45 1.39 -18.67
CA PRO A 233 -18.16 0.72 -18.70
C PRO A 233 -17.19 1.31 -19.71
N SER A 234 -15.89 1.27 -19.40
CA SER A 234 -14.82 1.75 -20.28
C SER A 234 -14.76 0.96 -21.59
N PRO A 235 -14.15 1.54 -22.65
CA PRO A 235 -13.97 0.85 -23.94
C PRO A 235 -13.27 -0.51 -23.81
N LEU A 236 -12.33 -0.66 -22.86
CA LEU A 236 -11.63 -1.93 -22.62
C LEU A 236 -12.57 -3.02 -22.08
N SER A 237 -13.48 -2.66 -21.19
CA SER A 237 -14.47 -3.61 -20.66
C SER A 237 -15.53 -3.95 -21.70
N GLN A 238 -15.98 -2.97 -22.49
CA GLN A 238 -16.91 -3.19 -23.60
C GLN A 238 -16.31 -4.10 -24.68
N ALA A 239 -15.04 -3.87 -25.04
CA ALA A 239 -14.35 -4.71 -26.03
C ALA A 239 -14.20 -6.17 -25.55
N LEU A 240 -13.90 -6.38 -24.25
CA LEU A 240 -13.86 -7.72 -23.67
C LEU A 240 -15.24 -8.41 -23.74
N HIS A 241 -16.30 -7.69 -23.37
CA HIS A 241 -17.66 -8.19 -23.47
C HIS A 241 -18.05 -8.55 -24.93
N GLY A 242 -17.72 -7.66 -25.89
CA GLY A 242 -17.97 -7.93 -27.32
C GLY A 242 -17.26 -9.20 -27.82
N ARG A 243 -16.01 -9.44 -27.38
CA ARG A 243 -15.31 -10.70 -27.70
C ARG A 243 -16.00 -11.92 -27.11
N LEU A 244 -16.46 -11.81 -25.87
CA LEU A 244 -17.20 -12.88 -25.19
C LEU A 244 -18.52 -13.19 -25.91
N LEU A 245 -19.18 -12.23 -26.54
CA LEU A 245 -20.38 -12.43 -27.35
C LEU A 245 -20.03 -13.01 -28.72
N GLY A 246 -18.97 -12.54 -29.38
CA GLY A 246 -18.60 -12.89 -30.76
C GLY A 246 -17.97 -14.27 -30.93
N ASN A 247 -17.38 -14.88 -29.90
CA ASN A 247 -16.85 -16.26 -29.95
C ASN A 247 -17.95 -17.36 -29.93
N ALA A 248 -19.14 -17.07 -30.44
CA ALA A 248 -20.30 -17.97 -30.52
C ALA A 248 -20.48 -18.53 -31.95
N GLY A 249 -19.36 -18.77 -32.65
CA GLY A 249 -19.34 -19.41 -33.98
C GLY A 249 -18.42 -20.60 -33.97
#